data_8c60f9396880d78b7f208953afae6792
#
_entry.id   8c60f9396880d78b7f208953afae6792
#
_cell.length_a   1.000
_cell.length_b   1.000
_cell.length_c   1.000
_cell.angle_alpha   90.00
_cell.angle_beta   90.00
_cell.angle_gamma   90.00
#
_symmetry.space_group_name_H-M   'P 1'
#
loop_
_entity.id
_entity.type
_entity.pdbx_description
1 polymer ?
#
loop_
_entity_poly.entity_id
_entity_poly.type
_entity_poly.pdbx_seq_one_letter_code
_entity_poly.pdbx_strand_id
1 'polypeptide(L)'
;VMVSAVVILFGVRPSYGALTDARERLAAERGVLAREIQLLESAAVLPKHIQEALRKTTAVDLRLLEAPSRILAEGQLTDLLETSAVLSRVLLREIESIAPARGTEPPPGTETLRLSVSGESDLEGVLTFLDTIESGLLLVRVTGLALEPVLARPETDGDSQAEPIPTGVVEFQLIIESYLKTDGPVAQAQLVRKGEENT
;
A
#
# COMPACT_ATOMS: atom_id res chain seq x y z
N VAL A 1 -31.95 68.83 32.49
CA VAL A 1 -32.28 67.46 31.96
C VAL A 1 -32.07 67.35 30.45
N MET A 2 -32.40 68.36 29.62
CA MET A 2 -32.22 68.32 28.17
C MET A 2 -30.74 68.33 27.70
N VAL A 3 -29.85 69.07 28.36
CA VAL A 3 -28.43 69.19 28.04
C VAL A 3 -27.69 67.86 28.25
N SER A 4 -28.03 67.10 29.32
CA SER A 4 -27.42 65.79 29.58
C SER A 4 -27.80 64.76 28.54
N ALA A 5 -29.02 64.80 27.98
CA ALA A 5 -29.45 63.87 26.91
C ALA A 5 -28.70 64.12 25.60
N VAL A 6 -28.40 65.37 25.27
CA VAL A 6 -27.64 65.73 24.06
C VAL A 6 -26.16 65.27 24.18
N VAL A 7 -25.52 65.43 25.32
CA VAL A 7 -24.13 64.97 25.56
C VAL A 7 -24.02 63.44 25.46
N ILE A 8 -25.02 62.70 25.98
CA ILE A 8 -25.05 61.23 25.88
C ILE A 8 -25.28 60.79 24.44
N LEU A 9 -26.16 61.42 23.69
CA LEU A 9 -26.48 61.05 22.32
C LEU A 9 -25.37 61.38 21.30
N PHE A 10 -24.73 62.53 21.45
CA PHE A 10 -23.72 63.03 20.52
C PHE A 10 -22.26 62.73 20.95
N GLY A 11 -21.99 62.56 22.22
CA GLY A 11 -20.63 62.31 22.70
C GLY A 11 -20.32 60.86 23.00
N VAL A 12 -21.22 60.14 23.65
CA VAL A 12 -20.94 58.79 24.18
C VAL A 12 -21.21 57.72 23.09
N ARG A 13 -22.27 57.89 22.30
CA ARG A 13 -22.65 56.90 21.29
C ARG A 13 -21.64 56.71 20.17
N PRO A 14 -21.03 57.76 19.57
CA PRO A 14 -20.00 57.58 18.54
C PRO A 14 -18.68 57.01 19.09
N SER A 15 -18.34 57.32 20.34
CA SER A 15 -17.13 56.76 20.99
C SER A 15 -17.24 55.28 21.30
N TYR A 16 -18.43 54.78 21.65
CA TYR A 16 -18.69 53.32 21.80
C TYR A 16 -18.64 52.60 20.46
N GLY A 17 -19.14 53.16 19.37
CA GLY A 17 -19.04 52.59 18.01
C GLY A 17 -17.59 52.47 17.58
N ALA A 18 -16.78 53.49 17.74
CA ALA A 18 -15.35 53.48 17.36
C ALA A 18 -14.55 52.44 18.22
N LEU A 19 -14.93 52.20 19.47
CA LEU A 19 -14.27 51.22 20.33
C LEU A 19 -14.63 49.78 19.94
N THR A 20 -15.90 49.55 19.54
CA THR A 20 -16.32 48.22 19.00
C THR A 20 -15.64 47.92 17.68
N ASP A 21 -15.61 48.85 16.77
CA ASP A 21 -14.93 48.70 15.47
C ASP A 21 -13.40 48.45 15.62
N ALA A 22 -12.77 49.16 16.56
CA ALA A 22 -11.36 48.93 16.88
C ALA A 22 -11.11 47.54 17.46
N ARG A 23 -12.00 47.05 18.32
CA ARG A 23 -11.90 45.68 18.87
C ARG A 23 -12.12 44.62 17.80
N GLU A 24 -13.06 44.80 16.90
CA GLU A 24 -13.32 43.86 15.79
C GLU A 24 -12.13 43.81 14.83
N ARG A 25 -11.54 44.95 14.47
CA ARG A 25 -10.31 45.01 13.66
C ARG A 25 -9.15 44.28 14.34
N LEU A 26 -8.96 44.50 15.63
CA LEU A 26 -7.89 43.87 16.40
C LEU A 26 -8.12 42.36 16.54
N ALA A 27 -9.36 41.89 16.64
CA ALA A 27 -9.70 40.49 16.64
C ALA A 27 -9.47 39.85 15.24
N ALA A 28 -9.80 40.55 14.16
CA ALA A 28 -9.53 40.11 12.80
C ALA A 28 -8.02 40.01 12.51
N GLU A 29 -7.24 41.03 12.88
CA GLU A 29 -5.78 40.99 12.73
C GLU A 29 -5.12 39.89 13.54
N ARG A 30 -5.58 39.64 14.79
CA ARG A 30 -5.11 38.50 15.57
C ARG A 30 -5.45 37.17 14.93
N GLY A 31 -6.61 37.03 14.29
CA GLY A 31 -7.01 35.83 13.54
C GLY A 31 -6.11 35.59 12.33
N VAL A 32 -5.74 36.64 11.60
CA VAL A 32 -4.81 36.55 10.46
C VAL A 32 -3.41 36.14 10.97
N LEU A 33 -2.92 36.77 12.01
CA LEU A 33 -1.59 36.50 12.59
C LEU A 33 -1.50 35.05 13.13
N ALA A 34 -2.54 34.58 13.80
CA ALA A 34 -2.60 33.19 14.28
C ALA A 34 -2.53 32.20 13.12
N ARG A 35 -3.21 32.52 11.99
CA ARG A 35 -3.18 31.68 10.80
C ARG A 35 -1.81 31.71 10.11
N GLU A 36 -1.17 32.85 10.06
CA GLU A 36 0.20 32.97 9.51
C GLU A 36 1.22 32.19 10.35
N ILE A 37 1.13 32.27 11.68
CA ILE A 37 1.98 31.49 12.58
C ILE A 37 1.76 29.99 12.33
N GLN A 38 0.52 29.55 12.23
CA GLN A 38 0.21 28.15 11.96
C GLN A 38 0.74 27.69 10.60
N LEU A 39 0.70 28.55 9.57
CA LEU A 39 1.29 28.26 8.26
C LEU A 39 2.82 28.18 8.33
N LEU A 40 3.47 29.06 9.07
CA LEU A 40 4.92 29.04 9.27
C LEU A 40 5.36 27.78 10.06
N GLU A 41 4.61 27.39 11.10
CA GLU A 41 4.89 26.16 11.83
C GLU A 41 4.72 24.93 10.94
N SER A 42 3.66 24.87 10.13
CA SER A 42 3.47 23.76 9.17
C SER A 42 4.54 23.74 8.08
N ALA A 43 4.96 24.91 7.60
CA ALA A 43 6.05 25.02 6.62
C ALA A 43 7.40 24.54 7.18
N ALA A 44 7.66 24.75 8.48
CA ALA A 44 8.88 24.26 9.12
C ALA A 44 8.94 22.73 9.25
N VAL A 45 7.78 22.07 9.35
CA VAL A 45 7.69 20.60 9.47
C VAL A 45 7.63 19.90 8.11
N LEU A 46 7.14 20.60 7.07
CA LEU A 46 6.97 20.07 5.72
C LEU A 46 8.25 19.45 5.12
N PRO A 47 9.45 20.04 5.24
CA PRO A 47 10.67 19.44 4.69
C PRO A 47 10.99 18.07 5.30
N LYS A 48 10.73 17.88 6.59
CA LYS A 48 10.93 16.58 7.26
C LYS A 48 9.99 15.52 6.73
N HIS A 49 8.71 15.85 6.57
CA HIS A 49 7.74 14.92 5.99
C HIS A 49 8.06 14.56 4.54
N ILE A 50 8.53 15.54 3.74
CA ILE A 50 8.96 15.28 2.37
C ILE A 50 10.17 14.34 2.37
N GLN A 51 11.17 14.57 3.22
CA GLN A 51 12.33 13.68 3.33
C GLN A 51 11.95 12.27 3.79
N GLU A 52 11.05 12.14 4.75
CA GLU A 52 10.55 10.84 5.20
C GLU A 52 9.77 10.13 4.08
N ALA A 53 8.93 10.85 3.37
CA ALA A 53 8.21 10.31 2.22
C ALA A 53 9.17 9.83 1.13
N LEU A 54 10.18 10.65 0.77
CA LEU A 54 11.19 10.28 -0.21
C LEU A 54 12.00 9.04 0.23
N ARG A 55 12.41 8.95 1.49
CA ARG A 55 13.09 7.76 2.02
C ARG A 55 12.24 6.51 1.92
N LYS A 56 10.94 6.60 2.28
CA LYS A 56 10.01 5.49 2.17
C LYS A 56 9.81 5.07 0.72
N THR A 57 9.64 6.02 -0.19
CA THR A 57 9.51 5.75 -1.63
C THR A 57 10.75 5.07 -2.18
N THR A 58 11.95 5.59 -1.87
CA THR A 58 13.21 4.96 -2.30
C THR A 58 13.36 3.54 -1.75
N ALA A 59 12.98 3.29 -0.49
CA ALA A 59 13.04 1.97 0.09
C ALA A 59 12.06 0.97 -0.58
N VAL A 60 10.90 1.44 -1.02
CA VAL A 60 9.94 0.65 -1.80
C VAL A 60 10.48 0.40 -3.21
N ASP A 61 11.01 1.44 -3.87
CA ASP A 61 11.55 1.34 -5.23
C ASP A 61 12.67 0.30 -5.36
N LEU A 62 13.50 0.16 -4.32
CA LEU A 62 14.56 -0.86 -4.27
C LEU A 62 14.03 -2.29 -4.14
N ARG A 63 12.77 -2.46 -3.75
CA ARG A 63 12.13 -3.76 -3.60
C ARG A 63 11.23 -4.12 -4.78
N LEU A 64 11.07 -3.24 -5.76
CA LEU A 64 10.33 -3.54 -6.97
C LEU A 64 11.14 -4.46 -7.87
N LEU A 65 10.45 -5.31 -8.62
CA LEU A 65 11.07 -6.12 -9.67
C LEU A 65 11.58 -5.21 -10.80
N GLU A 66 12.82 -5.40 -11.19
CA GLU A 66 13.42 -4.74 -12.35
C GLU A 66 13.76 -5.81 -13.39
N ALA A 67 12.98 -5.85 -14.46
CA ALA A 67 13.22 -6.79 -15.56
C ALA A 67 12.87 -6.13 -16.90
N PRO A 68 13.56 -6.49 -17.99
CA PRO A 68 13.32 -5.94 -19.33
C PRO A 68 11.98 -6.41 -19.95
N SER A 69 11.34 -7.42 -19.37
CA SER A 69 10.05 -7.91 -19.81
C SER A 69 9.28 -8.57 -18.66
N ARG A 70 7.96 -8.62 -18.80
CA ARG A 70 7.06 -9.30 -17.87
C ARG A 70 7.45 -10.78 -17.68
N ILE A 71 7.77 -11.49 -18.75
CA ILE A 71 8.13 -12.91 -18.70
C ILE A 71 9.38 -13.14 -17.83
N LEU A 72 10.39 -12.28 -17.97
CA LEU A 72 11.59 -12.37 -17.13
C LEU A 72 11.32 -12.00 -15.67
N ALA A 73 10.44 -11.03 -15.43
CA ALA A 73 10.01 -10.69 -14.08
C ALA A 73 9.24 -11.84 -13.40
N GLU A 74 8.35 -12.50 -14.15
CA GLU A 74 7.63 -13.69 -13.68
C GLU A 74 8.62 -14.83 -13.37
N GLY A 75 9.63 -15.05 -14.23
CA GLY A 75 10.70 -16.02 -13.97
C GLY A 75 11.49 -15.73 -12.69
N GLN A 76 11.91 -14.48 -12.48
CA GLN A 76 12.60 -14.06 -11.24
C GLN A 76 11.74 -14.28 -9.99
N LEU A 77 10.45 -13.99 -10.09
CA LEU A 77 9.53 -14.21 -8.97
C LEU A 77 9.33 -15.71 -8.71
N THR A 78 9.24 -16.53 -9.76
CA THR A 78 9.16 -17.99 -9.66
C THR A 78 10.41 -18.56 -9.00
N ASP A 79 11.61 -18.16 -9.43
CA ASP A 79 12.89 -18.59 -8.83
C ASP A 79 12.97 -18.23 -7.34
N LEU A 80 12.49 -17.05 -6.96
CA LEU A 80 12.40 -16.66 -5.55
C LEU A 80 11.48 -17.59 -4.77
N LEU A 81 10.30 -17.91 -5.31
CA LEU A 81 9.32 -18.77 -4.65
C LEU A 81 9.85 -20.20 -4.49
N GLU A 82 10.47 -20.76 -5.54
CA GLU A 82 11.08 -22.07 -5.48
C GLU A 82 12.21 -22.13 -4.44
N THR A 83 13.09 -21.12 -4.41
CA THR A 83 14.15 -21.04 -3.42
C THR A 83 13.60 -20.95 -1.99
N SER A 84 12.57 -20.11 -1.79
CA SER A 84 11.90 -19.95 -0.50
C SER A 84 11.21 -21.24 -0.05
N ALA A 85 10.61 -21.98 -0.97
CA ALA A 85 9.96 -23.26 -0.70
C ALA A 85 10.96 -24.32 -0.24
N VAL A 86 12.11 -24.42 -0.90
CA VAL A 86 13.18 -25.33 -0.48
C VAL A 86 13.68 -25.01 0.93
N LEU A 87 13.88 -23.73 1.24
CA LEU A 87 14.32 -23.29 2.57
C LEU A 87 13.29 -23.59 3.66
N SER A 88 12.01 -23.53 3.32
CA SER A 88 10.88 -23.73 4.24
C SER A 88 10.34 -25.16 4.25
N ARG A 89 10.97 -26.10 3.51
CA ARG A 89 10.53 -27.49 3.35
C ARG A 89 9.11 -27.64 2.79
N VAL A 90 8.73 -26.73 1.92
CA VAL A 90 7.46 -26.74 1.21
C VAL A 90 7.64 -27.44 -0.13
N LEU A 91 6.74 -28.35 -0.45
CA LEU A 91 6.66 -28.97 -1.78
C LEU A 91 5.70 -28.17 -2.65
N LEU A 92 6.23 -27.36 -3.56
CA LEU A 92 5.41 -26.68 -4.56
C LEU A 92 4.94 -27.69 -5.61
N ARG A 93 3.65 -27.59 -5.96
CA ARG A 93 3.03 -28.40 -7.01
C ARG A 93 2.90 -27.63 -8.31
N GLU A 94 2.43 -26.40 -8.22
CA GLU A 94 2.11 -25.59 -9.37
C GLU A 94 2.33 -24.11 -9.08
N ILE A 95 2.90 -23.39 -10.05
CA ILE A 95 2.97 -21.93 -10.05
C ILE A 95 2.38 -21.46 -11.39
N GLU A 96 1.32 -20.69 -11.34
CA GLU A 96 0.57 -20.21 -12.49
C GLU A 96 0.47 -18.68 -12.50
N SER A 97 0.73 -18.08 -13.67
CA SER A 97 0.50 -16.64 -13.87
C SER A 97 -0.99 -16.39 -14.08
N ILE A 98 -1.58 -15.55 -13.25
CA ILE A 98 -3.00 -15.21 -13.31
C ILE A 98 -3.21 -13.74 -13.65
N ALA A 99 -4.37 -13.42 -14.22
CA ALA A 99 -4.70 -12.03 -14.55
C ALA A 99 -4.79 -11.15 -13.28
N PRO A 100 -4.37 -9.88 -13.35
CA PRO A 100 -4.57 -8.92 -12.26
C PRO A 100 -6.03 -8.83 -11.84
N ALA A 101 -6.27 -8.54 -10.56
CA ALA A 101 -7.64 -8.38 -10.06
C ALA A 101 -8.33 -7.20 -10.76
N ARG A 102 -9.60 -7.38 -11.14
CA ARG A 102 -10.37 -6.32 -11.78
C ARG A 102 -10.56 -5.14 -10.82
N GLY A 103 -10.27 -3.94 -11.29
CA GLY A 103 -10.49 -2.70 -10.52
C GLY A 103 -9.33 -2.30 -9.60
N THR A 104 -8.21 -3.01 -9.62
CA THR A 104 -7.00 -2.58 -8.91
C THR A 104 -6.06 -1.93 -9.93
N GLU A 105 -6.01 -0.61 -9.95
CA GLU A 105 -4.98 0.11 -10.71
C GLU A 105 -3.63 -0.06 -10.00
N PRO A 106 -2.57 -0.47 -10.73
CA PRO A 106 -1.23 -0.51 -10.18
C PRO A 106 -0.74 0.91 -9.86
N PRO A 107 0.20 1.07 -8.91
CA PRO A 107 0.86 2.34 -8.69
C PRO A 107 1.45 2.90 -9.98
N PRO A 108 1.50 4.24 -10.17
CA PRO A 108 2.07 4.85 -11.35
C PRO A 108 3.50 4.37 -11.61
N GLY A 109 3.82 4.03 -12.86
CA GLY A 109 5.14 3.53 -13.24
C GLY A 109 5.40 2.06 -12.86
N THR A 110 4.35 1.30 -12.51
CA THR A 110 4.49 -0.12 -12.22
C THR A 110 3.45 -0.97 -12.94
N GLU A 111 3.75 -2.24 -13.14
CA GLU A 111 2.83 -3.27 -13.62
C GLU A 111 2.67 -4.33 -12.54
N THR A 112 1.43 -4.77 -12.30
CA THR A 112 1.16 -5.83 -11.31
C THR A 112 1.38 -7.20 -11.94
N LEU A 113 2.23 -8.00 -11.29
CA LEU A 113 2.38 -9.42 -11.54
C LEU A 113 1.58 -10.19 -10.49
N ARG A 114 0.84 -11.19 -10.91
CA ARG A 114 0.03 -12.00 -10.01
C ARG A 114 0.23 -13.47 -10.33
N LEU A 115 0.61 -14.22 -9.31
CA LEU A 115 0.82 -15.67 -9.39
C LEU A 115 -0.12 -16.40 -8.43
N SER A 116 -0.62 -17.55 -8.88
CA SER A 116 -1.24 -18.56 -8.04
C SER A 116 -0.21 -19.65 -7.78
N VAL A 117 -0.01 -19.99 -6.52
CA VAL A 117 0.98 -20.96 -6.07
C VAL A 117 0.26 -22.01 -5.25
N SER A 118 0.37 -23.26 -5.64
CA SER A 118 -0.16 -24.40 -4.86
C SER A 118 0.97 -25.31 -4.40
N GLY A 119 0.75 -25.93 -3.25
CA GLY A 119 1.74 -26.85 -2.69
C GLY A 119 1.22 -27.54 -1.44
N GLU A 120 2.12 -28.32 -0.83
CA GLU A 120 1.85 -29.05 0.40
C GLU A 120 3.03 -28.95 1.36
N SER A 121 2.74 -28.89 2.65
CA SER A 121 3.70 -28.93 3.74
C SER A 121 2.99 -29.20 5.06
N ASP A 122 3.74 -29.24 6.16
CA ASP A 122 3.14 -29.03 7.47
C ASP A 122 2.82 -27.52 7.69
N LEU A 123 2.05 -27.22 8.70
CA LEU A 123 1.64 -25.83 8.98
C LEU A 123 2.85 -24.93 9.31
N GLU A 124 3.87 -25.45 9.98
CA GLU A 124 5.10 -24.72 10.31
C GLU A 124 5.87 -24.36 9.04
N GLY A 125 5.98 -25.29 8.09
CA GLY A 125 6.60 -25.05 6.78
C GLY A 125 5.88 -23.96 6.00
N VAL A 126 4.53 -23.98 5.96
CA VAL A 126 3.74 -22.94 5.31
C VAL A 126 3.98 -21.57 5.94
N LEU A 127 3.96 -21.47 7.28
CA LEU A 127 4.21 -20.21 7.99
C LEU A 127 5.63 -19.68 7.75
N THR A 128 6.63 -20.58 7.76
CA THR A 128 8.03 -20.22 7.45
C THR A 128 8.19 -19.76 6.01
N PHE A 129 7.46 -20.37 5.08
CA PHE A 129 7.44 -19.97 3.67
C PHE A 129 6.88 -18.56 3.50
N LEU A 130 5.75 -18.26 4.14
CA LEU A 130 5.14 -16.93 4.12
C LEU A 130 6.09 -15.87 4.70
N ASP A 131 6.68 -16.13 5.86
CA ASP A 131 7.64 -15.22 6.50
C ASP A 131 8.86 -14.97 5.61
N THR A 132 9.39 -16.03 4.96
CA THR A 132 10.54 -15.93 4.05
C THR A 132 10.23 -15.07 2.83
N ILE A 133 9.02 -15.19 2.26
CA ILE A 133 8.60 -14.40 1.11
C ILE A 133 8.38 -12.92 1.51
N GLU A 134 7.68 -12.67 2.61
CA GLU A 134 7.34 -11.31 3.04
C GLU A 134 8.56 -10.53 3.55
N SER A 135 9.49 -11.21 4.22
CA SER A 135 10.75 -10.62 4.69
C SER A 135 11.82 -10.49 3.61
N GLY A 136 11.60 -11.05 2.42
CA GLY A 136 12.53 -11.08 1.30
C GLY A 136 12.85 -9.69 0.73
N LEU A 137 13.82 -9.66 -0.19
CA LEU A 137 14.30 -8.43 -0.85
C LEU A 137 13.26 -7.83 -1.79
N LEU A 138 12.41 -8.66 -2.40
CA LEU A 138 11.37 -8.22 -3.31
C LEU A 138 10.09 -7.84 -2.56
N LEU A 139 9.37 -6.85 -3.10
CA LEU A 139 8.07 -6.47 -2.58
C LEU A 139 7.02 -7.48 -3.07
N VAL A 140 6.70 -8.41 -2.19
CA VAL A 140 5.68 -9.43 -2.42
C VAL A 140 4.53 -9.22 -1.45
N ARG A 141 3.31 -9.34 -1.94
CA ARG A 141 2.09 -9.25 -1.16
C ARG A 141 1.26 -10.51 -1.34
N VAL A 142 0.93 -11.16 -0.24
CA VAL A 142 -0.04 -12.25 -0.24
C VAL A 142 -1.45 -11.65 -0.21
N THR A 143 -2.26 -11.94 -1.22
CA THR A 143 -3.64 -11.44 -1.36
C THR A 143 -4.70 -12.50 -1.13
N GLY A 144 -4.31 -13.77 -1.14
CA GLY A 144 -5.20 -14.89 -0.85
C GLY A 144 -4.43 -16.06 -0.27
N LEU A 145 -5.03 -16.74 0.70
CA LEU A 145 -4.51 -17.97 1.30
C LEU A 145 -5.69 -18.90 1.55
N ALA A 146 -5.63 -20.10 0.99
CA ALA A 146 -6.50 -21.22 1.34
C ALA A 146 -5.64 -22.36 1.89
N LEU A 147 -6.12 -23.01 2.94
CA LEU A 147 -5.47 -24.16 3.58
C LEU A 147 -6.48 -25.28 3.72
N GLU A 148 -6.12 -26.46 3.26
CA GLU A 148 -6.94 -27.66 3.38
C GLU A 148 -6.14 -28.80 4.02
N PRO A 149 -6.63 -29.46 5.08
CA PRO A 149 -5.94 -30.58 5.68
C PRO A 149 -5.95 -31.80 4.75
N VAL A 150 -4.80 -32.44 4.59
CA VAL A 150 -4.72 -33.71 3.87
C VAL A 150 -5.15 -34.83 4.82
N LEU A 151 -6.20 -35.55 4.42
CA LEU A 151 -6.78 -36.65 5.21
C LEU A 151 -6.36 -38.00 4.61
N ALA A 152 -5.76 -38.85 5.44
CA ALA A 152 -5.52 -40.24 5.08
C ALA A 152 -6.73 -41.11 5.45
N ARG A 153 -7.15 -41.99 4.55
CA ARG A 153 -8.05 -43.07 4.87
C ARG A 153 -7.24 -44.29 5.30
N PRO A 154 -7.42 -44.81 6.53
CA PRO A 154 -6.78 -46.06 6.88
C PRO A 154 -7.34 -47.19 5.97
N GLU A 155 -6.44 -47.88 5.29
CA GLU A 155 -6.76 -49.11 4.57
C GLU A 155 -7.06 -50.22 5.60
N THR A 156 -8.30 -50.29 6.06
CA THR A 156 -8.73 -51.38 6.90
C THR A 156 -9.48 -52.38 6.01
N ASP A 157 -8.94 -53.58 5.88
CA ASP A 157 -9.59 -54.68 5.13
C ASP A 157 -11.02 -54.87 5.61
N GLY A 158 -11.97 -54.42 4.83
CA GLY A 158 -13.38 -54.78 4.93
C GLY A 158 -14.34 -53.77 5.59
N ASP A 159 -13.90 -52.68 6.20
CA ASP A 159 -14.80 -51.71 6.83
C ASP A 159 -14.76 -50.34 6.14
N SER A 160 -15.74 -50.09 5.28
CA SER A 160 -15.85 -48.88 4.45
C SER A 160 -16.19 -47.59 5.25
N GLN A 161 -16.21 -47.66 6.59
CA GLN A 161 -16.67 -46.57 7.49
C GLN A 161 -15.52 -46.00 8.37
N ALA A 162 -14.25 -46.30 8.08
CA ALA A 162 -13.16 -45.71 8.83
C ALA A 162 -13.13 -44.17 8.62
N GLU A 163 -13.20 -43.42 9.73
CA GLU A 163 -13.08 -41.97 9.71
C GLU A 163 -11.72 -41.53 9.17
N PRO A 164 -11.67 -40.51 8.29
CA PRO A 164 -10.43 -40.00 7.77
C PRO A 164 -9.60 -39.35 8.89
N ILE A 165 -8.32 -39.69 8.94
CA ILE A 165 -7.39 -39.20 9.97
C ILE A 165 -6.51 -38.08 9.38
N PRO A 166 -6.33 -36.93 10.06
CA PRO A 166 -5.43 -35.88 9.60
C PRO A 166 -3.99 -36.39 9.54
N THR A 167 -3.31 -36.17 8.42
CA THR A 167 -1.90 -36.59 8.22
C THR A 167 -0.90 -35.63 8.86
N GLY A 168 -1.32 -34.45 9.33
CA GLY A 168 -0.46 -33.35 9.73
C GLY A 168 0.06 -32.53 8.55
N VAL A 169 -0.22 -32.95 7.33
CA VAL A 169 0.08 -32.21 6.10
C VAL A 169 -1.12 -31.35 5.72
N VAL A 170 -0.83 -30.13 5.27
CA VAL A 170 -1.82 -29.21 4.71
C VAL A 170 -1.49 -28.94 3.24
N GLU A 171 -2.51 -28.99 2.41
CA GLU A 171 -2.45 -28.47 1.06
C GLU A 171 -2.80 -26.98 1.10
N PHE A 172 -2.04 -26.16 0.38
CA PHE A 172 -2.28 -24.72 0.37
C PHE A 172 -2.37 -24.17 -1.03
N GLN A 173 -3.13 -23.11 -1.16
CA GLN A 173 -3.18 -22.27 -2.34
C GLN A 173 -2.97 -20.81 -1.93
N LEU A 174 -1.95 -20.18 -2.52
CA LEU A 174 -1.58 -18.78 -2.30
C LEU A 174 -1.83 -17.97 -3.55
N ILE A 175 -2.33 -16.75 -3.37
CA ILE A 175 -2.35 -15.75 -4.42
C ILE A 175 -1.37 -14.65 -4.03
N ILE A 176 -0.38 -14.44 -4.86
CA ILE A 176 0.73 -13.53 -4.62
C ILE A 176 0.69 -12.42 -5.66
N GLU A 177 0.92 -11.19 -5.21
CA GLU A 177 1.10 -10.02 -6.07
C GLU A 177 2.48 -9.42 -5.84
N SER A 178 3.14 -9.03 -6.93
CA SER A 178 4.38 -8.26 -6.94
C SER A 178 4.28 -7.16 -7.99
N TYR A 179 5.21 -6.21 -7.96
CA TYR A 179 5.17 -5.05 -8.84
C TYR A 179 6.45 -4.97 -9.66
N LEU A 180 6.27 -4.95 -10.98
CA LEU A 180 7.33 -4.72 -11.96
C LEU A 180 7.43 -3.24 -12.27
N LYS A 181 8.63 -2.69 -12.21
CA LYS A 181 8.91 -1.30 -12.60
C LYS A 181 8.83 -1.16 -14.12
N THR A 182 7.97 -0.26 -14.59
CA THR A 182 7.76 -0.02 -16.04
C THR A 182 8.60 1.14 -16.58
N ASP A 183 9.34 1.85 -15.74
CA ASP A 183 10.19 3.00 -16.12
C ASP A 183 11.50 2.59 -16.82
N GLY A 184 11.43 1.53 -17.65
CA GLY A 184 12.49 1.21 -18.59
C GLY A 184 12.38 2.04 -19.89
N PRO A 185 13.41 2.08 -20.73
CA PRO A 185 13.46 2.87 -21.98
C PRO A 185 12.31 2.57 -22.96
N VAL A 186 11.60 1.46 -22.78
CA VAL A 186 10.44 1.07 -23.60
C VAL A 186 9.19 1.92 -23.32
N ALA A 187 8.97 2.32 -22.05
CA ALA A 187 7.81 3.15 -21.69
C ALA A 187 7.95 4.59 -22.24
N GLN A 188 9.16 5.13 -22.26
CA GLN A 188 9.42 6.44 -22.88
C GLN A 188 9.18 6.42 -24.39
N ALA A 189 9.53 5.32 -25.09
CA ALA A 189 9.27 5.16 -26.51
C ALA A 189 7.77 5.08 -26.84
N GLN A 190 6.94 4.53 -25.97
CA GLN A 190 5.49 4.48 -26.15
C GLN A 190 4.82 5.83 -25.88
N LEU A 191 5.29 6.60 -24.90
CA LEU A 191 4.80 7.94 -24.63
C LEU A 191 5.13 8.93 -25.75
N VAL A 192 6.34 8.84 -26.32
CA VAL A 192 6.74 9.64 -27.50
C VAL A 192 5.88 9.30 -28.71
N ARG A 193 5.62 8.02 -28.97
CA ARG A 193 4.79 7.56 -30.10
C ARG A 193 3.33 7.99 -29.99
N LYS A 194 2.79 7.99 -28.77
CA LYS A 194 1.41 8.47 -28.50
C LYS A 194 1.26 9.99 -28.55
N GLY A 195 2.35 10.73 -28.32
CA GLY A 195 2.42 12.18 -28.49
C GLY A 195 2.46 12.63 -29.95
N GLU A 196 3.06 11.82 -30.85
CA GLU A 196 3.15 12.10 -32.28
C GLU A 196 1.85 11.77 -33.05
N GLU A 197 1.02 10.85 -32.55
CA GLU A 197 -0.28 10.51 -33.18
C GLU A 197 -1.40 11.54 -32.89
N ASN A 198 -1.20 12.49 -31.99
CA ASN A 198 -2.18 13.49 -31.59
C ASN A 198 -1.83 14.91 -32.08
N THR A 199 -0.88 15.09 -33.00
CA THR A 199 -0.54 16.37 -33.64
C THR A 199 -0.83 16.32 -35.12
#